data_81623d8f2f371c9b89a294b7b2304ab9
#
_entry.id   81623d8f2f371c9b89a294b7b2304ab9
#
_cell.length_a   1.000
_cell.length_b   1.000
_cell.length_c   1.000
_cell.angle_alpha   90.00
_cell.angle_beta   90.00
_cell.angle_gamma   90.00
#
_symmetry.space_group_name_H-M   'P 1'
#
loop_
_entity.id
_entity.type
_entity.pdbx_description
1 polymer ?
#
loop_
_entity_poly.entity_id
_entity_poly.type
_entity_poly.pdbx_seq_one_letter_code
_entity_poly.pdbx_strand_id
1 'polypeptide(L)'
;MIDRTWRDRARLGLLAAVTLVLAHDIAFLLTFGSSWQAVLARTGHGNAWNETVLVVAGLAVALAFAGLARLAWLSRMARRLDGGRSTAPRVGRGPLVQGLRRAWLAIFPISLALFIVVENVERVSAGLPAPGLDVMGSLGIAGIALLFGIVAGMAALVDALYRWRRAVLIARIAAARRRPARAAAVGARPNVPWVERRHAAIVGHRIAGRAPPRALAA
;
A
#
# COMPACT_ATOMS: atom_id res chain seq x y z
N MET A 1 -21.18 -2.90 -0.50
CA MET A 1 -19.89 -3.29 -1.15
C MET A 1 -19.21 -2.00 -1.59
N ILE A 2 -18.22 -1.48 -0.82
CA ILE A 2 -17.53 -0.23 -1.16
C ILE A 2 -16.63 -0.53 -2.35
N ASP A 3 -16.87 0.18 -3.45
CA ASP A 3 -16.15 0.00 -4.71
C ASP A 3 -14.62 0.19 -4.51
N ARG A 4 -13.81 -0.67 -5.14
CA ARG A 4 -12.35 -0.59 -5.11
C ARG A 4 -11.85 0.76 -5.62
N THR A 5 -12.53 1.33 -6.59
CA THR A 5 -12.20 2.63 -7.21
C THR A 5 -12.30 3.77 -6.20
N TRP A 6 -13.32 3.77 -5.32
CA TRP A 6 -13.46 4.79 -4.28
C TRP A 6 -12.32 4.74 -3.25
N ARG A 7 -11.95 3.54 -2.79
CA ARG A 7 -10.84 3.37 -1.83
C ARG A 7 -9.50 3.84 -2.41
N ASP A 8 -9.25 3.56 -3.68
CA ASP A 8 -8.04 3.99 -4.35
C ASP A 8 -8.02 5.52 -4.53
N ARG A 9 -9.15 6.15 -4.86
CA ARG A 9 -9.30 7.62 -4.94
C ARG A 9 -9.10 8.27 -3.57
N ALA A 10 -9.76 7.78 -2.54
CA ALA A 10 -9.62 8.30 -1.18
C ALA A 10 -8.17 8.23 -0.68
N ARG A 11 -7.47 7.13 -0.96
CA ARG A 11 -6.06 6.98 -0.63
C ARG A 11 -5.18 7.99 -1.37
N LEU A 12 -5.37 8.16 -2.69
CA LEU A 12 -4.61 9.13 -3.48
C LEU A 12 -4.89 10.55 -3.01
N GLY A 13 -6.15 10.89 -2.69
CA GLY A 13 -6.52 12.18 -2.12
C GLY A 13 -5.82 12.46 -0.79
N LEU A 14 -5.78 11.46 0.11
CA LEU A 14 -5.05 11.60 1.37
C LEU A 14 -3.54 11.78 1.16
N LEU A 15 -2.92 10.99 0.25
CA LEU A 15 -1.50 11.14 -0.05
C LEU A 15 -1.20 12.51 -0.67
N ALA A 16 -2.10 13.04 -1.49
CA ALA A 16 -1.98 14.40 -2.03
C ALA A 16 -2.12 15.46 -0.92
N ALA A 17 -3.05 15.29 0.03
CA ALA A 17 -3.21 16.19 1.16
C ALA A 17 -1.97 16.17 2.09
N VAL A 18 -1.42 14.99 2.39
CA VAL A 18 -0.16 14.86 3.15
C VAL A 18 1.00 15.51 2.41
N THR A 19 1.08 15.31 1.09
CA THR A 19 2.12 15.94 0.26
C THR A 19 1.98 17.45 0.27
N LEU A 20 0.74 17.97 0.15
CA LEU A 20 0.44 19.39 0.22
C LEU A 20 0.95 19.99 1.54
N VAL A 21 0.51 19.45 2.68
CA VAL A 21 0.87 19.96 4.00
C VAL A 21 2.40 19.94 4.19
N LEU A 22 3.04 18.81 3.93
CA LEU A 22 4.50 18.71 4.13
C LEU A 22 5.29 19.62 3.20
N ALA A 23 4.94 19.67 1.91
CA ALA A 23 5.66 20.49 0.95
C ALA A 23 5.43 21.99 1.21
N HIS A 24 4.20 22.38 1.61
CA HIS A 24 3.86 23.73 2.01
C HIS A 24 4.71 24.20 3.20
N ASP A 25 4.70 23.46 4.31
CA ASP A 25 5.45 23.85 5.51
C ASP A 25 6.96 23.87 5.26
N ILE A 26 7.49 22.92 4.48
CA ILE A 26 8.89 22.92 4.07
C ILE A 26 9.21 24.15 3.18
N ALA A 27 8.32 24.51 2.25
CA ALA A 27 8.51 25.68 1.41
C ALA A 27 8.60 26.96 2.24
N PHE A 28 7.70 27.14 3.20
CA PHE A 28 7.74 28.28 4.12
C PHE A 28 9.00 28.27 5.00
N LEU A 29 9.37 27.11 5.54
CA LEU A 29 10.59 26.95 6.32
C LEU A 29 11.85 27.31 5.51
N LEU A 30 11.95 26.86 4.28
CA LEU A 30 13.09 27.15 3.39
C LEU A 30 13.14 28.62 2.99
N THR A 31 11.98 29.26 2.82
CA THR A 31 11.87 30.66 2.40
C THR A 31 12.12 31.63 3.56
N PHE A 32 11.58 31.36 4.73
CA PHE A 32 11.52 32.29 5.86
C PHE A 32 12.33 31.85 7.09
N GLY A 33 12.99 30.70 7.04
CA GLY A 33 13.80 30.18 8.13
C GLY A 33 13.01 30.06 9.43
N SER A 34 13.59 30.51 10.56
CA SER A 34 12.96 30.44 11.88
C SER A 34 11.71 31.31 12.05
N SER A 35 11.49 32.29 11.17
CA SER A 35 10.31 33.20 11.22
C SER A 35 9.09 32.67 10.45
N TRP A 36 9.16 31.46 9.88
CA TRP A 36 8.12 30.91 9.00
C TRP A 36 6.72 30.88 9.62
N GLN A 37 6.61 30.53 10.91
CA GLN A 37 5.32 30.51 11.62
C GLN A 37 4.69 31.90 11.76
N ALA A 38 5.51 32.93 12.04
CA ALA A 38 5.02 34.30 12.15
C ALA A 38 4.61 34.83 10.76
N VAL A 39 5.26 34.42 9.69
CA VAL A 39 4.88 34.77 8.33
C VAL A 39 3.58 34.07 7.94
N LEU A 40 3.43 32.79 8.21
CA LEU A 40 2.17 32.05 8.00
C LEU A 40 0.99 32.77 8.64
N ALA A 41 1.10 33.16 9.91
CA ALA A 41 0.04 33.90 10.59
C ALA A 41 -0.32 35.25 9.94
N ARG A 42 0.66 35.94 9.33
CA ARG A 42 0.44 37.23 8.67
C ARG A 42 -0.10 37.10 7.24
N THR A 43 0.10 35.97 6.59
CA THR A 43 -0.29 35.73 5.19
C THR A 43 -1.66 35.10 5.02
N GLY A 44 -2.45 35.03 6.10
CA GLY A 44 -3.82 34.51 6.04
C GLY A 44 -3.96 33.08 6.54
N HIS A 45 -2.86 32.41 6.84
CA HIS A 45 -2.85 31.08 7.43
C HIS A 45 -3.18 31.18 8.91
N GLY A 46 -4.46 31.28 9.21
CA GLY A 46 -4.97 31.36 10.57
C GLY A 46 -5.02 29.99 11.28
N ASN A 47 -5.79 29.92 12.37
CA ASN A 47 -5.97 28.68 13.14
C ASN A 47 -6.49 27.50 12.28
N ALA A 48 -7.29 27.78 11.24
CA ALA A 48 -7.80 26.77 10.33
C ALA A 48 -6.69 25.96 9.62
N TRP A 49 -5.55 26.58 9.30
CA TRP A 49 -4.40 25.85 8.73
C TRP A 49 -3.81 24.86 9.73
N ASN A 50 -3.57 25.30 10.97
CA ASN A 50 -3.04 24.45 12.02
C ASN A 50 -3.98 23.27 12.32
N GLU A 51 -5.28 23.49 12.34
CA GLU A 51 -6.29 22.43 12.49
C GLU A 51 -6.25 21.46 11.32
N THR A 52 -6.14 21.95 10.08
CA THR A 52 -6.00 21.12 8.89
C THR A 52 -4.74 20.26 8.94
N VAL A 53 -3.60 20.85 9.31
CA VAL A 53 -2.33 20.12 9.50
C VAL A 53 -2.48 19.00 10.53
N LEU A 54 -3.08 19.29 11.69
CA LEU A 54 -3.30 18.32 12.75
C LEU A 54 -4.22 17.17 12.31
N VAL A 55 -5.31 17.47 11.62
CA VAL A 55 -6.24 16.46 11.11
C VAL A 55 -5.56 15.57 10.06
N VAL A 56 -4.88 16.18 9.09
CA VAL A 56 -4.19 15.43 8.03
C VAL A 56 -3.07 14.58 8.61
N ALA A 57 -2.25 15.13 9.52
CA ALA A 57 -1.18 14.39 10.18
C ALA A 57 -1.74 13.26 11.05
N GLY A 58 -2.76 13.52 11.85
CA GLY A 58 -3.41 12.51 12.70
C GLY A 58 -3.98 11.35 11.88
N LEU A 59 -4.67 11.66 10.77
CA LEU A 59 -5.21 10.65 9.87
C LEU A 59 -4.10 9.86 9.17
N ALA A 60 -3.04 10.52 8.72
CA ALA A 60 -1.89 9.86 8.10
C ALA A 60 -1.19 8.90 9.06
N VAL A 61 -0.97 9.32 10.31
CA VAL A 61 -0.39 8.50 11.37
C VAL A 61 -1.29 7.31 11.69
N ALA A 62 -2.60 7.50 11.88
CA ALA A 62 -3.55 6.43 12.15
C ALA A 62 -3.54 5.37 11.04
N LEU A 63 -3.55 5.80 9.77
CA LEU A 63 -3.50 4.89 8.62
C LEU A 63 -2.14 4.20 8.47
N ALA A 64 -1.04 4.86 8.80
CA ALA A 64 0.28 4.24 8.84
C ALA A 64 0.34 3.12 9.88
N PHE A 65 -0.14 3.37 11.10
CA PHE A 65 -0.25 2.33 12.14
C PHE A 65 -1.13 1.17 11.74
N ALA A 66 -2.33 1.44 11.19
CA ALA A 66 -3.22 0.38 10.69
C ALA A 66 -2.56 -0.43 9.57
N GLY A 67 -1.84 0.24 8.67
CA GLY A 67 -1.07 -0.41 7.60
C GLY A 67 0.04 -1.32 8.13
N LEU A 68 0.83 -0.82 9.08
CA LEU A 68 1.92 -1.58 9.72
C LEU A 68 1.37 -2.77 10.52
N ALA A 69 0.30 -2.58 11.29
CA ALA A 69 -0.37 -3.65 12.02
C ALA A 69 -0.87 -4.76 11.07
N ARG A 70 -1.44 -4.36 9.93
CA ARG A 70 -1.87 -5.30 8.89
C ARG A 70 -0.70 -6.07 8.28
N LEU A 71 0.42 -5.40 7.96
CA LEU A 71 1.63 -6.05 7.46
C LEU A 71 2.23 -7.02 8.49
N ALA A 72 2.27 -6.62 9.76
CA ALA A 72 2.73 -7.47 10.85
C ALA A 72 1.86 -8.73 11.00
N TRP A 73 0.53 -8.58 10.94
CA TRP A 73 -0.41 -9.70 10.97
C TRP A 73 -0.20 -10.65 9.79
N LEU A 74 -0.14 -10.13 8.56
CA LEU A 74 0.13 -10.93 7.35
C LEU A 74 1.48 -11.64 7.44
N SER A 75 2.50 -10.98 7.98
CA SER A 75 3.84 -11.56 8.16
C SER A 75 3.83 -12.72 9.17
N ARG A 76 3.09 -12.57 10.28
CA ARG A 76 2.90 -13.66 11.27
C ARG A 76 2.17 -14.84 10.66
N MET A 77 1.10 -14.57 9.90
CA MET A 77 0.32 -15.62 9.22
C MET A 77 1.16 -16.36 8.18
N ALA A 78 1.94 -15.63 7.35
CA ALA A 78 2.83 -16.25 6.39
C ALA A 78 3.86 -17.16 7.07
N ARG A 79 4.50 -16.71 8.17
CA ARG A 79 5.47 -17.52 8.95
C ARG A 79 4.84 -18.80 9.52
N ARG A 80 3.62 -18.71 10.06
CA ARG A 80 2.91 -19.90 10.61
C ARG A 80 2.63 -20.94 9.54
N LEU A 81 2.29 -20.52 8.32
CA LEU A 81 1.96 -21.43 7.22
C LEU A 81 3.20 -22.00 6.51
N ASP A 82 4.29 -21.24 6.45
CA ASP A 82 5.52 -21.68 5.75
C ASP A 82 6.32 -22.78 6.50
N GLY A 83 6.10 -22.98 7.81
CA GLY A 83 6.81 -23.98 8.62
C GLY A 83 8.34 -23.89 8.52
N GLY A 84 8.90 -22.68 8.27
CA GLY A 84 10.34 -22.43 8.10
C GLY A 84 10.91 -22.75 6.71
N ARG A 85 10.14 -23.30 5.79
CA ARG A 85 10.58 -23.64 4.42
C ARG A 85 10.14 -22.56 3.44
N SER A 86 10.95 -21.50 3.33
CA SER A 86 10.65 -20.36 2.44
C SER A 86 10.91 -20.68 0.96
N THR A 87 9.93 -21.25 0.28
CA THR A 87 9.86 -21.19 -1.19
C THR A 87 8.94 -20.02 -1.59
N ALA A 88 9.40 -18.80 -1.26
CA ALA A 88 8.64 -17.61 -1.59
C ALA A 88 8.56 -17.43 -3.11
N PRO A 89 7.36 -17.23 -3.70
CA PRO A 89 7.26 -16.83 -5.08
C PRO A 89 8.02 -15.51 -5.25
N ARG A 90 8.91 -15.46 -6.23
CA ARG A 90 9.65 -14.24 -6.57
C ARG A 90 8.67 -13.25 -7.23
N VAL A 91 8.13 -12.35 -6.45
CA VAL A 91 7.39 -11.20 -7.01
C VAL A 91 8.43 -10.24 -7.59
N GLY A 92 8.46 -10.10 -8.91
CA GLY A 92 9.37 -9.19 -9.60
C GLY A 92 9.26 -7.74 -9.10
N ARG A 93 10.27 -6.91 -9.38
CA ARG A 93 10.29 -5.47 -9.04
C ARG A 93 9.44 -4.61 -9.99
N GLY A 94 9.07 -5.13 -11.16
CA GLY A 94 8.27 -4.40 -12.15
C GLY A 94 6.98 -3.79 -11.59
N PRO A 95 6.14 -4.53 -10.84
CA PRO A 95 4.94 -3.97 -10.23
C PRO A 95 5.21 -2.85 -9.21
N LEU A 96 6.35 -2.87 -8.52
CA LEU A 96 6.76 -1.81 -7.60
C LEU A 96 7.03 -0.51 -8.36
N VAL A 97 7.88 -0.56 -9.39
CA VAL A 97 8.25 0.61 -10.20
C VAL A 97 7.02 1.20 -10.91
N GLN A 98 6.18 0.35 -11.49
CA GLN A 98 4.95 0.80 -12.14
C GLN A 98 3.97 1.44 -11.13
N GLY A 99 3.85 0.86 -9.94
CA GLY A 99 3.04 1.39 -8.85
C GLY A 99 3.53 2.75 -8.37
N LEU A 100 4.85 2.90 -8.18
CA LEU A 100 5.51 4.15 -7.82
C LEU A 100 5.22 5.25 -8.86
N ARG A 101 5.51 4.96 -10.15
CA ARG A 101 5.30 5.93 -11.23
C ARG A 101 3.84 6.39 -11.32
N ARG A 102 2.87 5.46 -11.24
CA ARG A 102 1.44 5.80 -11.30
C ARG A 102 1.00 6.65 -10.11
N ALA A 103 1.44 6.32 -8.91
CA ALA A 103 1.12 7.09 -7.71
C ALA A 103 1.74 8.49 -7.77
N TRP A 104 3.01 8.61 -8.15
CA TRP A 104 3.70 9.88 -8.28
C TRP A 104 3.03 10.80 -9.31
N LEU A 105 2.71 10.28 -10.51
CA LEU A 105 2.03 11.04 -11.56
C LEU A 105 0.60 11.48 -11.17
N ALA A 106 -0.03 10.82 -10.21
CA ALA A 106 -1.33 11.26 -9.68
C ALA A 106 -1.18 12.25 -8.53
N ILE A 107 -0.29 11.97 -7.56
CA ILE A 107 -0.15 12.77 -6.34
C ILE A 107 0.45 14.15 -6.65
N PHE A 108 1.53 14.19 -7.42
CA PHE A 108 2.27 15.42 -7.70
C PHE A 108 1.40 16.55 -8.28
N PRO A 109 0.71 16.36 -9.43
CA PRO A 109 -0.08 17.44 -10.02
C PRO A 109 -1.28 17.84 -9.15
N ILE A 110 -1.90 16.87 -8.46
CA ILE A 110 -3.03 17.15 -7.56
C ILE A 110 -2.57 18.01 -6.38
N SER A 111 -1.46 17.65 -5.72
CA SER A 111 -0.96 18.39 -4.57
C SER A 111 -0.48 19.79 -4.95
N LEU A 112 0.17 19.94 -6.10
CA LEU A 112 0.62 21.23 -6.61
C LEU A 112 -0.57 22.15 -6.97
N ALA A 113 -1.59 21.60 -7.66
CA ALA A 113 -2.80 22.37 -7.98
C ALA A 113 -3.55 22.78 -6.71
N LEU A 114 -3.68 21.88 -5.74
CA LEU A 114 -4.29 22.19 -4.44
C LEU A 114 -3.50 23.28 -3.71
N PHE A 115 -2.19 23.26 -3.74
CA PHE A 115 -1.35 24.30 -3.15
C PHE A 115 -1.67 25.68 -3.74
N ILE A 116 -1.67 25.79 -5.08
CA ILE A 116 -2.01 27.05 -5.75
C ILE A 116 -3.40 27.53 -5.37
N VAL A 117 -4.38 26.64 -5.34
CA VAL A 117 -5.77 27.01 -4.98
C VAL A 117 -5.86 27.45 -3.52
N VAL A 118 -5.29 26.71 -2.59
CA VAL A 118 -5.34 27.00 -1.15
C VAL A 118 -4.71 28.36 -0.87
N GLU A 119 -3.48 28.60 -1.37
CA GLU A 119 -2.79 29.88 -1.18
C GLU A 119 -3.60 31.08 -1.70
N ASN A 120 -4.20 30.95 -2.89
CA ASN A 120 -5.01 32.03 -3.44
C ASN A 120 -6.29 32.27 -2.61
N VAL A 121 -6.97 31.19 -2.20
CA VAL A 121 -8.19 31.29 -1.39
C VAL A 121 -7.91 31.89 -0.02
N GLU A 122 -6.86 31.45 0.66
CA GLU A 122 -6.50 31.93 2.00
C GLU A 122 -6.13 33.41 1.99
N ARG A 123 -5.34 33.86 1.03
CA ARG A 123 -5.03 35.29 0.90
C ARG A 123 -6.24 36.14 0.60
N VAL A 124 -7.10 35.71 -0.33
CA VAL A 124 -8.34 36.44 -0.63
C VAL A 124 -9.25 36.48 0.59
N SER A 125 -9.39 35.41 1.34
CA SER A 125 -10.20 35.37 2.57
C SER A 125 -9.64 36.25 3.69
N ALA A 126 -8.32 36.48 3.69
CA ALA A 126 -7.68 37.45 4.59
C ALA A 126 -7.71 38.92 4.09
N GLY A 127 -8.42 39.19 3.01
CA GLY A 127 -8.50 40.53 2.41
C GLY A 127 -7.25 40.95 1.66
N LEU A 128 -6.34 40.02 1.35
CA LEU A 128 -5.11 40.24 0.59
C LEU A 128 -5.37 39.97 -0.90
N PRO A 129 -4.59 40.58 -1.82
CA PRO A 129 -4.73 40.28 -3.24
C PRO A 129 -4.32 38.83 -3.54
N ALA A 130 -5.05 38.20 -4.46
CA ALA A 130 -4.70 36.85 -4.95
C ALA A 130 -3.34 36.90 -5.64
N PRO A 131 -2.35 36.11 -5.20
CA PRO A 131 -1.00 36.13 -5.79
C PRO A 131 -0.93 35.41 -7.15
N GLY A 132 -1.99 34.68 -7.54
CA GLY A 132 -1.98 33.87 -8.76
C GLY A 132 -0.91 32.78 -8.71
N LEU A 133 0.03 32.80 -9.66
CA LEU A 133 1.21 31.91 -9.66
C LEU A 133 2.39 32.48 -8.86
N ASP A 134 2.33 33.74 -8.44
CA ASP A 134 3.38 34.38 -7.61
C ASP A 134 3.37 33.88 -6.15
N VAL A 135 2.45 32.98 -5.79
CA VAL A 135 2.45 32.24 -4.52
C VAL A 135 3.81 31.58 -4.24
N MET A 136 4.58 31.39 -5.28
CA MET A 136 5.86 30.66 -5.26
C MET A 136 7.01 31.43 -4.60
N GLY A 137 6.82 32.74 -4.35
CA GLY A 137 7.78 33.58 -3.62
C GLY A 137 9.22 33.49 -4.14
N SER A 138 10.18 33.51 -3.23
CA SER A 138 11.62 33.48 -3.54
C SER A 138 12.11 32.16 -4.11
N LEU A 139 11.40 31.04 -3.89
CA LEU A 139 11.76 29.75 -4.48
C LEU A 139 11.44 29.66 -5.97
N GLY A 140 10.54 30.50 -6.47
CA GLY A 140 10.05 30.47 -7.83
C GLY A 140 9.30 29.16 -8.18
N ILE A 141 8.66 29.17 -9.32
CA ILE A 141 7.86 28.04 -9.85
C ILE A 141 8.65 26.73 -9.89
N ALA A 142 9.90 26.78 -10.37
CA ALA A 142 10.72 25.58 -10.51
C ALA A 142 11.10 24.97 -9.15
N GLY A 143 11.45 25.81 -8.16
CA GLY A 143 11.82 25.33 -6.82
C GLY A 143 10.65 24.67 -6.11
N ILE A 144 9.45 25.27 -6.17
CA ILE A 144 8.24 24.69 -5.58
C ILE A 144 7.84 23.40 -6.31
N ALA A 145 7.84 23.38 -7.64
CA ALA A 145 7.52 22.18 -8.40
C ALA A 145 8.50 21.03 -8.07
N LEU A 146 9.79 21.33 -7.94
CA LEU A 146 10.81 20.37 -7.54
C LEU A 146 10.52 19.82 -6.12
N LEU A 147 10.24 20.70 -5.15
CA LEU A 147 9.92 20.33 -3.78
C LEU A 147 8.69 19.42 -3.71
N PHE A 148 7.58 19.83 -4.35
CA PHE A 148 6.37 19.01 -4.44
C PHE A 148 6.65 17.69 -5.15
N GLY A 149 7.46 17.69 -6.20
CA GLY A 149 7.87 16.47 -6.91
C GLY A 149 8.62 15.48 -6.02
N ILE A 150 9.53 15.97 -5.17
CA ILE A 150 10.31 15.16 -4.22
C ILE A 150 9.38 14.60 -3.13
N VAL A 151 8.56 15.45 -2.49
CA VAL A 151 7.67 15.01 -1.40
C VAL A 151 6.61 14.03 -1.92
N ALA A 152 6.03 14.29 -3.10
CA ALA A 152 5.12 13.36 -3.78
C ALA A 152 5.82 12.03 -4.12
N GLY A 153 7.10 12.09 -4.51
CA GLY A 153 7.92 10.92 -4.78
C GLY A 153 8.13 10.05 -3.54
N MET A 154 8.40 10.66 -2.40
CA MET A 154 8.51 9.95 -1.12
C MET A 154 7.19 9.31 -0.69
N ALA A 155 6.08 10.04 -0.78
CA ALA A 155 4.74 9.52 -0.48
C ALA A 155 4.37 8.34 -1.40
N ALA A 156 4.62 8.48 -2.70
CA ALA A 156 4.40 7.42 -3.68
C ALA A 156 5.29 6.18 -3.45
N LEU A 157 6.55 6.38 -3.04
CA LEU A 157 7.47 5.29 -2.72
C LEU A 157 6.99 4.48 -1.51
N VAL A 158 6.61 5.16 -0.42
CA VAL A 158 6.07 4.50 0.78
C VAL A 158 4.82 3.69 0.43
N ASP A 159 3.89 4.27 -0.33
CA ASP A 159 2.68 3.59 -0.78
C ASP A 159 2.98 2.38 -1.70
N ALA A 160 3.89 2.53 -2.65
CA ALA A 160 4.27 1.46 -3.57
C ALA A 160 4.95 0.31 -2.82
N LEU A 161 5.86 0.61 -1.87
CA LEU A 161 6.51 -0.38 -1.02
C LEU A 161 5.50 -1.13 -0.15
N TYR A 162 4.55 -0.42 0.47
CA TYR A 162 3.49 -1.03 1.25
C TYR A 162 2.65 -2.00 0.41
N ARG A 163 2.19 -1.59 -0.77
CA ARG A 163 1.40 -2.44 -1.66
C ARG A 163 2.18 -3.64 -2.18
N TRP A 164 3.43 -3.42 -2.57
CA TRP A 164 4.30 -4.50 -3.01
C TRP A 164 4.53 -5.52 -1.89
N ARG A 165 4.88 -5.05 -0.69
CA ARG A 165 5.10 -5.93 0.47
C ARG A 165 3.85 -6.73 0.81
N ARG A 166 2.69 -6.08 0.81
CA ARG A 166 1.40 -6.73 1.02
C ARG A 166 1.13 -7.80 -0.04
N ALA A 167 1.37 -7.51 -1.32
CA ALA A 167 1.18 -8.47 -2.40
C ALA A 167 2.10 -9.69 -2.25
N VAL A 168 3.38 -9.48 -1.89
CA VAL A 168 4.34 -10.57 -1.60
C VAL A 168 3.82 -11.46 -0.48
N LEU A 169 3.34 -10.88 0.63
CA LEU A 169 2.84 -11.65 1.77
C LEU A 169 1.59 -12.45 1.42
N ILE A 170 0.65 -11.85 0.67
CA ILE A 170 -0.56 -12.54 0.20
C ILE A 170 -0.19 -13.69 -0.74
N ALA A 171 0.75 -13.49 -1.66
CA ALA A 171 1.22 -14.54 -2.57
C ALA A 171 1.88 -15.70 -1.80
N ARG A 172 2.67 -15.42 -0.75
CA ARG A 172 3.24 -16.44 0.14
C ARG A 172 2.16 -17.26 0.84
N ILE A 173 1.17 -16.60 1.44
CA ILE A 173 0.05 -17.25 2.12
C ILE A 173 -0.73 -18.14 1.13
N ALA A 174 -1.01 -17.64 -0.07
CA ALA A 174 -1.70 -18.39 -1.11
C ALA A 174 -0.89 -19.62 -1.56
N ALA A 175 0.41 -19.49 -1.75
CA ALA A 175 1.30 -20.61 -2.09
C ALA A 175 1.37 -21.67 -0.98
N ALA A 176 1.46 -21.23 0.28
CA ALA A 176 1.46 -22.15 1.42
C ALA A 176 0.15 -22.94 1.53
N ARG A 177 -0.99 -22.29 1.28
CA ARG A 177 -2.32 -22.95 1.30
C ARG A 177 -2.52 -23.94 0.15
N ARG A 178 -1.89 -23.70 -1.02
CA ARG A 178 -1.98 -24.59 -2.19
C ARG A 178 -1.08 -25.81 -2.09
N ARG A 179 -0.17 -25.88 -1.12
CA ARG A 179 0.64 -27.08 -0.91
C ARG A 179 -0.30 -28.20 -0.49
N PRO A 180 -0.52 -29.23 -1.33
CA PRO A 180 -1.39 -30.33 -0.94
C PRO A 180 -0.76 -31.02 0.29
N ALA A 181 -1.62 -31.58 1.16
CA ALA A 181 -1.23 -32.44 2.29
C ALA A 181 -0.40 -33.68 1.87
N ARG A 182 -0.05 -33.76 0.61
CA ARG A 182 0.76 -34.82 -0.04
C ARG A 182 2.11 -35.06 0.61
N ALA A 183 2.72 -34.03 1.22
CA ALA A 183 4.01 -34.20 1.90
C ALA A 183 3.85 -34.96 3.25
N ALA A 184 2.71 -34.87 3.90
CA ALA A 184 2.45 -35.64 5.11
C ALA A 184 2.12 -37.13 4.81
N ALA A 185 1.53 -37.39 3.65
CA ALA A 185 1.19 -38.75 3.24
C ALA A 185 2.39 -39.57 2.74
N VAL A 186 3.45 -38.90 2.25
CA VAL A 186 4.68 -39.61 1.79
C VAL A 186 5.59 -39.99 2.95
N GLY A 187 5.51 -39.27 4.08
CA GLY A 187 6.31 -39.59 5.29
C GLY A 187 5.64 -40.62 6.23
N ALA A 188 4.34 -40.76 6.13
CA ALA A 188 3.56 -41.73 6.90
C ALA A 188 3.19 -42.94 6.02
N ARG A 189 4.18 -43.57 5.40
CA ARG A 189 3.99 -44.98 5.07
C ARG A 189 4.01 -45.70 6.41
N PRO A 190 2.86 -46.19 6.92
CA PRO A 190 2.89 -47.07 8.06
C PRO A 190 3.88 -48.19 7.68
N ASN A 191 4.82 -48.48 8.59
CA ASN A 191 5.68 -49.65 8.44
C ASN A 191 4.81 -50.87 8.63
N VAL A 192 3.89 -51.09 7.67
CA VAL A 192 3.01 -52.25 7.66
C VAL A 192 3.93 -53.44 7.38
N PRO A 193 4.05 -54.40 8.32
CA PRO A 193 4.86 -55.58 8.12
C PRO A 193 4.49 -56.20 6.76
N TRP A 194 5.53 -56.67 6.02
CA TRP A 194 5.34 -57.15 4.64
C TRP A 194 4.23 -58.24 4.51
N VAL A 195 3.95 -58.94 5.59
CA VAL A 195 2.90 -59.93 5.68
C VAL A 195 1.48 -59.31 5.47
N GLU A 196 1.18 -58.18 6.07
CA GLU A 196 -0.12 -57.48 5.87
C GLU A 196 -0.26 -56.88 4.47
N ARG A 197 0.87 -56.47 3.84
CA ARG A 197 0.84 -56.02 2.44
C ARG A 197 0.43 -57.12 1.45
N ARG A 198 0.80 -58.36 1.70
CA ARG A 198 0.35 -59.49 0.86
C ARG A 198 -1.15 -59.73 0.98
N HIS A 199 -1.66 -59.69 2.20
CA HIS A 199 -3.11 -59.85 2.40
C HIS A 199 -3.92 -58.72 1.78
N ALA A 200 -3.51 -57.46 1.93
CA ALA A 200 -4.18 -56.32 1.32
C ALA A 200 -4.15 -56.40 -0.22
N ALA A 201 -3.05 -56.85 -0.82
CA ALA A 201 -2.92 -57.04 -2.26
C ALA A 201 -3.85 -58.16 -2.78
N ILE A 202 -3.99 -59.27 -2.03
CA ILE A 202 -4.87 -60.38 -2.42
C ILE A 202 -6.32 -60.00 -2.31
N VAL A 203 -6.74 -59.26 -1.26
CA VAL A 203 -8.08 -58.77 -1.09
C VAL A 203 -8.42 -57.68 -2.12
N GLY A 204 -7.49 -56.79 -2.41
CA GLY A 204 -7.62 -55.76 -3.44
C GLY A 204 -7.82 -56.35 -4.84
N HIS A 205 -7.11 -57.44 -5.18
CA HIS A 205 -7.26 -58.06 -6.50
C HIS A 205 -8.63 -58.79 -6.68
N ARG A 206 -9.21 -59.30 -5.58
CA ARG A 206 -10.55 -59.91 -5.65
C ARG A 206 -11.68 -58.88 -5.76
N ILE A 207 -11.48 -57.66 -5.26
CA ILE A 207 -12.48 -56.58 -5.35
C ILE A 207 -12.39 -55.86 -6.70
N ALA A 208 -11.21 -55.69 -7.26
CA ALA A 208 -11.02 -55.04 -8.56
C ALA A 208 -11.60 -55.84 -9.75
N GLY A 209 -11.76 -57.15 -9.60
CA GLY A 209 -12.37 -58.00 -10.65
C GLY A 209 -13.87 -57.82 -10.82
N ARG A 210 -14.56 -57.03 -9.99
CA ARG A 210 -16.01 -56.74 -10.10
C ARG A 210 -16.24 -55.25 -10.32
N ALA A 211 -15.75 -54.73 -11.46
CA ALA A 211 -16.17 -53.39 -11.87
C ALA A 211 -17.67 -53.41 -12.20
N PRO A 212 -18.48 -52.48 -11.71
CA PRO A 212 -19.87 -52.40 -12.09
C PRO A 212 -20.00 -52.13 -13.59
N PRO A 213 -21.03 -52.73 -14.26
CA PRO A 213 -21.25 -52.48 -15.69
C PRO A 213 -21.44 -50.99 -15.93
N ARG A 214 -20.71 -50.44 -16.90
CA ARG A 214 -20.94 -49.07 -17.36
C ARG A 214 -22.34 -48.95 -17.87
N ALA A 215 -23.18 -48.14 -17.22
CA ALA A 215 -24.49 -47.74 -17.79
C ALA A 215 -24.20 -47.01 -19.10
N LEU A 216 -24.62 -47.62 -20.21
CA LEU A 216 -24.70 -46.99 -21.50
C LEU A 216 -25.78 -45.91 -21.39
N ALA A 217 -25.36 -44.63 -21.41
CA ALA A 217 -26.28 -43.54 -21.56
C ALA A 217 -26.76 -43.56 -23.01
N ALA A 218 -28.06 -43.75 -23.17
CA ALA A 218 -28.78 -43.53 -24.43
C ALA A 218 -29.09 -42.04 -24.58
#